data_493af83c3f201457b1207e9d88fe6636
#
_entry.id   493af83c3f201457b1207e9d88fe6636
#
_cell.length_a   1.000
_cell.length_b   1.000
_cell.length_c   1.000
_cell.angle_alpha   90.00
_cell.angle_beta   90.00
_cell.angle_gamma   90.00
#
_symmetry.space_group_name_H-M   'P 1'
#
loop_
_entity.id
_entity.type
_entity.pdbx_description
1 polymer ?
#
loop_
_entity_poly.entity_id
_entity_poly.type
_entity_poly.pdbx_seq_one_letter_code
_entity_poly.pdbx_strand_id
1 'polypeptide(L)'
;KGTDERNRVFYQDLRTENNSFIELIPELIGQFIFLGNIGSEFLFFTDFKAPKGKIISININNPQKTNWKTLVAETDDALTRVELLDNYILCQYLKDVSSEILLFNKKTFSKKKISFDKKGIISGITTTQDSDVFYFSFTNYIQPNEIYQYNATNDRINLLWKKQVPDYRPADYISKQLFYPSKDGTLIPMYISYKKDI
;
A
#
# COMPACT_ATOMS: atom_id res chain seq x y z
N LYS A 1 8.39 -19.87 -15.57
CA LYS A 1 8.89 -18.51 -15.23
C LYS A 1 8.68 -17.65 -16.45
N GLY A 2 8.08 -16.51 -16.31
CA GLY A 2 7.78 -15.52 -17.33
C GLY A 2 7.24 -14.29 -16.62
N THR A 3 6.27 -13.63 -17.19
CA THR A 3 5.58 -12.45 -16.60
C THR A 3 4.40 -12.85 -15.69
N ASP A 4 4.22 -14.14 -15.37
CA ASP A 4 3.19 -14.61 -14.46
C ASP A 4 3.55 -14.24 -13.01
N GLU A 5 2.71 -13.46 -12.37
CA GLU A 5 2.92 -12.98 -10.99
C GLU A 5 2.58 -14.03 -9.94
N ARG A 6 1.85 -15.10 -10.31
CA ARG A 6 1.54 -16.21 -9.40
C ARG A 6 2.79 -16.92 -8.94
N ASN A 7 2.86 -17.23 -7.67
CA ASN A 7 4.02 -17.87 -7.06
C ASN A 7 3.64 -18.96 -6.05
N ARG A 8 4.61 -19.79 -5.73
CA ARG A 8 4.58 -20.74 -4.61
C ARG A 8 5.31 -20.12 -3.43
N VAL A 9 4.97 -20.55 -2.23
CA VAL A 9 5.65 -20.12 -1.00
C VAL A 9 6.19 -21.32 -0.25
N PHE A 10 7.48 -21.25 0.04
CA PHE A 10 8.20 -22.19 0.87
C PHE A 10 8.85 -21.43 2.01
N TYR A 11 8.99 -22.06 3.17
CA TYR A 11 9.75 -21.50 4.28
C TYR A 11 10.65 -22.54 4.91
N GLN A 12 11.64 -22.10 5.68
CA GLN A 12 12.56 -22.93 6.43
C GLN A 12 12.71 -22.33 7.84
N ASP A 13 12.62 -23.17 8.88
CA ASP A 13 12.94 -22.77 10.24
C ASP A 13 14.44 -22.96 10.49
N LEU A 14 15.18 -21.86 10.52
CA LEU A 14 16.63 -21.85 10.72
C LEU A 14 17.06 -22.22 12.15
N ARG A 15 16.13 -22.40 13.10
CA ARG A 15 16.40 -22.83 14.48
C ARG A 15 16.46 -24.33 14.64
N THR A 16 16.02 -25.07 13.64
CA THR A 16 16.02 -26.53 13.64
C THR A 16 17.22 -27.07 12.86
N GLU A 17 17.78 -28.20 13.29
CA GLU A 17 18.86 -28.88 12.55
C GLU A 17 18.38 -29.46 11.21
N ASN A 18 17.08 -29.66 11.05
CA ASN A 18 16.48 -30.15 9.82
C ASN A 18 16.26 -28.94 8.85
N ASN A 19 17.26 -28.73 8.01
CA ASN A 19 17.29 -27.65 7.00
C ASN A 19 16.39 -27.92 5.77
N SER A 20 15.25 -28.59 5.92
CA SER A 20 14.33 -28.82 4.80
C SER A 20 13.38 -27.66 4.60
N PHE A 21 13.10 -27.34 3.32
CA PHE A 21 12.03 -26.42 2.97
C PHE A 21 10.66 -27.05 3.19
N ILE A 22 9.76 -26.29 3.82
CA ILE A 22 8.38 -26.66 4.04
C ILE A 22 7.52 -25.92 3.02
N GLU A 23 6.69 -26.65 2.28
CA GLU A 23 5.75 -26.06 1.32
C GLU A 23 4.56 -25.46 2.09
N LEU A 24 4.45 -24.13 2.06
CA LEU A 24 3.33 -23.41 2.67
C LEU A 24 2.18 -23.22 1.67
N ILE A 25 2.53 -22.80 0.45
CA ILE A 25 1.59 -22.62 -0.66
C ILE A 25 2.20 -23.30 -1.89
N PRO A 26 1.85 -24.58 -2.14
CA PRO A 26 2.45 -25.39 -3.22
C PRO A 26 1.88 -25.08 -4.60
N GLU A 27 0.75 -24.38 -4.70
CA GLU A 27 0.00 -24.18 -5.94
C GLU A 27 0.17 -22.75 -6.47
N LEU A 28 0.13 -22.59 -7.81
CA LEU A 28 0.14 -21.30 -8.49
C LEU A 28 -1.28 -20.71 -8.57
N ILE A 29 -1.87 -20.39 -7.42
CA ILE A 29 -3.27 -19.94 -7.30
C ILE A 29 -3.44 -18.43 -7.21
N GLY A 30 -2.36 -17.69 -7.07
CA GLY A 30 -2.32 -16.23 -6.96
C GLY A 30 -0.91 -15.74 -6.66
N GLN A 31 -0.74 -14.44 -6.59
CA GLN A 31 0.45 -13.79 -6.06
C GLN A 31 0.40 -13.81 -4.53
N PHE A 32 1.51 -14.16 -3.88
CA PHE A 32 1.66 -14.11 -2.44
C PHE A 32 2.98 -13.42 -2.10
N ILE A 33 2.90 -12.20 -1.58
CA ILE A 33 4.05 -11.42 -1.13
C ILE A 33 4.10 -11.51 0.40
N PHE A 34 5.17 -12.11 0.93
CA PHE A 34 5.37 -12.18 2.36
C PHE A 34 5.67 -10.79 2.93
N LEU A 35 4.89 -10.38 3.92
CA LEU A 35 5.01 -9.08 4.58
C LEU A 35 5.81 -9.16 5.88
N GLY A 36 5.70 -10.26 6.58
CA GLY A 36 6.30 -10.51 7.89
C GLY A 36 5.46 -11.49 8.70
N ASN A 37 5.73 -11.62 9.98
CA ASN A 37 4.99 -12.53 10.86
C ASN A 37 4.71 -11.92 12.22
N ILE A 38 3.66 -12.43 12.86
CA ILE A 38 3.31 -12.18 14.26
C ILE A 38 3.24 -13.56 14.93
N GLY A 39 4.31 -13.96 15.60
CA GLY A 39 4.46 -15.34 16.10
C GLY A 39 4.42 -16.35 14.95
N SER A 40 3.52 -17.31 15.02
CA SER A 40 3.29 -18.34 13.98
C SER A 40 2.37 -17.89 12.84
N GLU A 41 1.78 -16.69 12.89
CA GLU A 41 0.94 -16.13 11.84
C GLU A 41 1.82 -15.43 10.81
N PHE A 42 1.95 -15.98 9.61
CA PHE A 42 2.63 -15.38 8.48
C PHE A 42 1.66 -14.49 7.70
N LEU A 43 2.03 -13.25 7.46
CA LEU A 43 1.20 -12.25 6.78
C LEU A 43 1.58 -12.16 5.32
N PHE A 44 0.57 -12.16 4.45
CA PHE A 44 0.75 -12.04 3.00
C PHE A 44 -0.18 -10.99 2.41
N PHE A 45 0.36 -10.18 1.50
CA PHE A 45 -0.46 -9.57 0.46
C PHE A 45 -0.75 -10.62 -0.59
N THR A 46 -1.97 -10.66 -1.13
CA THR A 46 -2.35 -11.60 -2.19
C THR A 46 -3.50 -11.07 -3.05
N ASP A 47 -3.48 -11.43 -4.33
CA ASP A 47 -4.58 -11.28 -5.27
C ASP A 47 -5.50 -12.52 -5.33
N PHE A 48 -5.19 -13.57 -4.57
CA PHE A 48 -5.97 -14.80 -4.56
C PHE A 48 -7.43 -14.56 -4.18
N LYS A 49 -8.34 -14.74 -5.15
CA LYS A 49 -9.77 -14.39 -5.04
C LYS A 49 -10.01 -12.94 -4.56
N ALA A 50 -9.13 -12.03 -4.98
CA ALA A 50 -9.18 -10.62 -4.65
C ALA A 50 -8.33 -9.83 -5.66
N PRO A 51 -8.77 -9.62 -6.91
CA PRO A 51 -7.96 -9.02 -7.97
C PRO A 51 -7.45 -7.61 -7.65
N LYS A 52 -8.07 -6.91 -6.71
CA LYS A 52 -7.60 -5.60 -6.23
C LYS A 52 -6.72 -5.69 -4.98
N GLY A 53 -6.40 -6.90 -4.54
CA GLY A 53 -5.50 -7.17 -3.42
C GLY A 53 -6.18 -7.20 -2.05
N LYS A 54 -5.67 -8.08 -1.19
CA LYS A 54 -6.06 -8.21 0.22
C LYS A 54 -4.87 -8.64 1.06
N ILE A 55 -5.01 -8.58 2.38
CA ILE A 55 -4.03 -9.11 3.33
C ILE A 55 -4.63 -10.30 4.06
N ILE A 56 -3.90 -11.40 4.08
CA ILE A 56 -4.26 -12.60 4.82
C ILE A 56 -3.19 -12.96 5.84
N SER A 57 -3.56 -13.74 6.86
CA SER A 57 -2.61 -14.48 7.67
C SER A 57 -2.79 -15.99 7.50
N ILE A 58 -1.66 -16.70 7.56
CA ILE A 58 -1.57 -18.15 7.52
C ILE A 58 -0.80 -18.59 8.76
N ASN A 59 -1.45 -19.39 9.61
CA ASN A 59 -0.76 -19.99 10.74
C ASN A 59 0.07 -21.18 10.25
N ILE A 60 1.39 -21.13 10.41
CA ILE A 60 2.30 -22.18 9.93
C ILE A 60 2.10 -23.52 10.66
N ASN A 61 1.51 -23.53 11.87
CA ASN A 61 1.16 -24.75 12.60
C ASN A 61 -0.16 -25.37 12.13
N ASN A 62 -0.98 -24.63 11.38
CA ASN A 62 -2.28 -25.08 10.85
C ASN A 62 -2.55 -24.43 9.47
N PRO A 63 -1.74 -24.75 8.44
CA PRO A 63 -1.64 -23.98 7.21
C PRO A 63 -2.74 -24.23 6.18
N GLN A 64 -3.72 -25.12 6.48
CA GLN A 64 -4.81 -25.46 5.54
C GLN A 64 -5.56 -24.19 5.09
N LYS A 65 -5.91 -24.13 3.80
CA LYS A 65 -6.61 -22.97 3.19
C LYS A 65 -7.90 -22.58 3.92
N THR A 66 -8.58 -23.53 4.54
CA THR A 66 -9.80 -23.29 5.34
C THR A 66 -9.55 -22.47 6.61
N ASN A 67 -8.28 -22.41 7.07
CA ASN A 67 -7.86 -21.70 8.27
C ASN A 67 -7.23 -20.34 7.98
N TRP A 68 -7.08 -19.98 6.71
CA TRP A 68 -6.55 -18.67 6.33
C TRP A 68 -7.50 -17.57 6.78
N LYS A 69 -6.97 -16.53 7.43
CA LYS A 69 -7.75 -15.41 7.94
C LYS A 69 -7.52 -14.19 7.06
N THR A 70 -8.58 -13.53 6.64
CA THR A 70 -8.48 -12.22 5.99
C THR A 70 -8.34 -11.15 7.06
N LEU A 71 -7.22 -10.43 7.06
CA LEU A 71 -6.94 -9.33 7.98
C LEU A 71 -7.42 -7.99 7.41
N VAL A 72 -7.15 -7.76 6.12
CA VAL A 72 -7.65 -6.61 5.37
C VAL A 72 -8.33 -7.13 4.12
N ALA A 73 -9.63 -6.93 4.02
CA ALA A 73 -10.43 -7.38 2.88
C ALA A 73 -10.14 -6.52 1.64
N GLU A 74 -10.36 -7.11 0.46
CA GLU A 74 -10.42 -6.38 -0.79
C GLU A 74 -11.47 -5.26 -0.73
N THR A 75 -11.16 -4.15 -1.40
CA THR A 75 -12.06 -2.99 -1.53
C THR A 75 -12.28 -2.66 -3.01
N ASP A 76 -13.12 -1.64 -3.28
CA ASP A 76 -13.29 -1.13 -4.65
C ASP A 76 -12.04 -0.46 -5.20
N ASP A 77 -11.13 0.00 -4.33
CA ASP A 77 -9.86 0.59 -4.69
C ASP A 77 -8.73 -0.47 -4.67
N ALA A 78 -7.78 -0.37 -5.59
CA ALA A 78 -6.68 -1.33 -5.67
C ALA A 78 -5.66 -1.09 -4.54
N LEU A 79 -5.35 -2.14 -3.77
CA LEU A 79 -4.27 -2.16 -2.78
C LEU A 79 -2.93 -2.31 -3.51
N THR A 80 -2.16 -1.23 -3.60
CA THR A 80 -0.94 -1.17 -4.42
C THR A 80 0.35 -1.37 -3.62
N ARG A 81 0.31 -1.15 -2.31
CA ARG A 81 1.46 -1.34 -1.43
C ARG A 81 1.04 -1.64 0.00
N VAL A 82 1.80 -2.48 0.67
CA VAL A 82 1.65 -2.81 2.09
C VAL A 82 3.01 -2.73 2.76
N GLU A 83 3.07 -2.10 3.94
CA GLU A 83 4.25 -2.10 4.81
C GLU A 83 3.83 -2.44 6.24
N LEU A 84 4.70 -3.12 6.96
CA LEU A 84 4.50 -3.35 8.40
C LEU A 84 5.25 -2.30 9.18
N LEU A 85 4.53 -1.56 10.03
CA LEU A 85 5.06 -0.68 11.07
C LEU A 85 5.11 -1.44 12.40
N ASP A 86 5.56 -0.82 13.49
CA ASP A 86 5.52 -1.46 14.80
C ASP A 86 4.09 -1.84 15.22
N ASN A 87 3.19 -0.89 15.29
CA ASN A 87 1.80 -1.12 15.74
C ASN A 87 0.76 -1.15 14.61
N TYR A 88 1.13 -0.87 13.37
CA TYR A 88 0.20 -0.74 12.24
C TYR A 88 0.61 -1.56 11.03
N ILE A 89 -0.39 -1.88 10.21
CA ILE A 89 -0.22 -2.29 8.82
C ILE A 89 -0.57 -1.07 7.97
N LEU A 90 0.40 -0.56 7.22
CA LEU A 90 0.20 0.51 6.26
C LEU A 90 -0.28 -0.10 4.94
N CYS A 91 -1.43 0.37 4.46
CA CYS A 91 -2.02 -0.01 3.18
C CYS A 91 -2.16 1.22 2.29
N GLN A 92 -1.48 1.21 1.15
CA GLN A 92 -1.63 2.23 0.13
C GLN A 92 -2.60 1.75 -0.94
N TYR A 93 -3.63 2.53 -1.20
CA TYR A 93 -4.62 2.30 -2.24
C TYR A 93 -4.46 3.31 -3.37
N LEU A 94 -4.79 2.88 -4.58
CA LEU A 94 -5.00 3.76 -5.72
C LEU A 94 -6.50 4.00 -5.89
N LYS A 95 -6.93 5.23 -5.60
CA LYS A 95 -8.30 5.69 -5.68
C LYS A 95 -8.40 6.85 -6.64
N ASP A 96 -9.19 6.71 -7.72
CA ASP A 96 -9.42 7.78 -8.69
C ASP A 96 -8.11 8.47 -9.14
N VAL A 97 -7.10 7.68 -9.49
CA VAL A 97 -5.77 8.15 -9.92
C VAL A 97 -5.03 8.96 -8.83
N SER A 98 -5.35 8.75 -7.57
CA SER A 98 -4.65 9.35 -6.42
C SER A 98 -4.32 8.28 -5.38
N SER A 99 -3.21 8.46 -4.68
CA SER A 99 -2.85 7.58 -3.58
C SER A 99 -3.62 7.94 -2.31
N GLU A 100 -4.10 6.91 -1.62
CA GLU A 100 -4.67 7.01 -0.29
C GLU A 100 -3.95 6.02 0.65
N ILE A 101 -3.60 6.44 1.85
CA ILE A 101 -3.00 5.57 2.86
C ILE A 101 -3.97 5.35 4.01
N LEU A 102 -4.23 4.07 4.30
CA LEU A 102 -4.93 3.60 5.48
C LEU A 102 -3.96 2.86 6.40
N LEU A 103 -4.08 3.10 7.69
CA LEU A 103 -3.36 2.38 8.73
C LEU A 103 -4.33 1.48 9.48
N PHE A 104 -3.99 0.19 9.57
CA PHE A 104 -4.74 -0.79 10.35
C PHE A 104 -3.93 -1.13 11.60
N ASN A 105 -4.51 -0.95 12.77
CA ASN A 105 -3.87 -1.33 14.02
C ASN A 105 -3.71 -2.86 14.10
N LYS A 106 -2.51 -3.36 14.35
CA LYS A 106 -2.21 -4.81 14.37
C LYS A 106 -2.96 -5.61 15.43
N LYS A 107 -3.41 -4.95 16.53
CA LYS A 107 -4.11 -5.60 17.65
C LYS A 107 -5.62 -5.56 17.50
N THR A 108 -6.16 -4.40 17.15
CA THR A 108 -7.61 -4.16 17.12
C THR A 108 -8.21 -4.24 15.72
N PHE A 109 -7.38 -4.20 14.68
CA PHE A 109 -7.76 -4.08 13.26
C PHE A 109 -8.62 -2.85 12.96
N SER A 110 -8.69 -1.90 13.90
CA SER A 110 -9.29 -0.59 13.62
C SER A 110 -8.48 0.13 12.57
N LYS A 111 -9.17 0.74 11.60
CA LYS A 111 -8.55 1.49 10.51
C LYS A 111 -8.63 2.99 10.75
N LYS A 112 -7.60 3.70 10.34
CA LYS A 112 -7.59 5.17 10.22
C LYS A 112 -6.96 5.60 8.92
N LYS A 113 -7.45 6.68 8.33
CA LYS A 113 -6.83 7.33 7.19
C LYS A 113 -5.83 8.35 7.71
N ILE A 114 -4.67 8.47 7.04
CA ILE A 114 -3.72 9.55 7.38
C ILE A 114 -4.28 10.91 6.96
N SER A 115 -4.02 11.94 7.78
CA SER A 115 -4.42 13.33 7.50
C SER A 115 -3.50 13.96 6.46
N PHE A 116 -3.73 13.63 5.18
CA PHE A 116 -2.98 14.15 4.04
C PHE A 116 -3.94 14.57 2.92
N ASP A 117 -4.27 15.84 2.87
CA ASP A 117 -5.36 16.35 2.03
C ASP A 117 -4.94 16.66 0.57
N LYS A 118 -3.69 16.38 0.19
CA LYS A 118 -3.22 16.60 -1.18
C LYS A 118 -3.63 15.44 -2.09
N LYS A 119 -4.16 15.78 -3.26
CA LYS A 119 -4.45 14.81 -4.33
C LYS A 119 -3.22 14.64 -5.22
N GLY A 120 -2.82 13.39 -5.46
CA GLY A 120 -1.65 13.05 -6.26
C GLY A 120 -1.12 11.65 -5.93
N ILE A 121 0.11 11.40 -6.32
CA ILE A 121 0.76 10.09 -6.13
C ILE A 121 1.74 10.13 -4.97
N ILE A 122 1.57 9.20 -4.06
CA ILE A 122 2.53 8.87 -3.01
C ILE A 122 3.39 7.72 -3.53
N SER A 123 4.69 7.84 -3.37
CA SER A 123 5.66 6.81 -3.76
C SER A 123 6.82 6.76 -2.77
N GLY A 124 7.74 5.79 -2.95
CA GLY A 124 8.96 5.70 -2.15
C GLY A 124 8.72 5.58 -0.65
N ILE A 125 7.64 4.92 -0.23
CA ILE A 125 7.37 4.70 1.19
C ILE A 125 8.51 3.88 1.78
N THR A 126 9.08 4.38 2.89
CA THR A 126 10.19 3.75 3.60
C THR A 126 9.91 3.78 5.09
N THR A 127 10.08 2.64 5.75
CA THR A 127 9.86 2.46 7.19
C THR A 127 10.70 1.28 7.69
N THR A 128 10.66 1.05 9.00
CA THR A 128 11.16 -0.16 9.66
C THR A 128 10.03 -0.80 10.47
N GLN A 129 10.10 -2.12 10.68
CA GLN A 129 9.04 -2.86 11.39
C GLN A 129 8.97 -2.58 12.89
N ASP A 130 9.96 -1.91 13.44
CA ASP A 130 10.09 -1.50 14.85
C ASP A 130 9.73 -0.01 15.06
N SER A 131 9.14 0.65 14.08
CA SER A 131 8.80 2.07 14.13
C SER A 131 7.40 2.32 13.59
N ASP A 132 6.70 3.27 14.19
CA ASP A 132 5.43 3.83 13.66
C ASP A 132 5.65 5.12 12.86
N VAL A 133 6.90 5.38 12.47
CA VAL A 133 7.27 6.49 11.60
C VAL A 133 7.58 5.95 10.20
N PHE A 134 7.06 6.61 9.19
CA PHE A 134 7.42 6.34 7.80
C PHE A 134 7.64 7.61 7.01
N TYR A 135 8.37 7.48 5.93
CA TYR A 135 8.70 8.55 5.00
C TYR A 135 8.08 8.23 3.65
N PHE A 136 7.69 9.26 2.93
CA PHE A 136 7.15 9.09 1.58
C PHE A 136 7.42 10.29 0.70
N SER A 137 7.43 10.05 -0.58
CA SER A 137 7.52 11.04 -1.63
C SER A 137 6.12 11.33 -2.17
N PHE A 138 5.83 12.60 -2.41
CA PHE A 138 4.55 13.03 -2.99
C PHE A 138 4.80 13.91 -4.21
N THR A 139 3.99 13.72 -5.25
CA THR A 139 3.96 14.58 -6.44
C THR A 139 2.55 14.62 -7.02
N ASN A 140 2.24 15.68 -7.76
CA ASN A 140 1.07 15.75 -8.62
C ASN A 140 1.37 16.60 -9.87
N TYR A 141 0.35 16.92 -10.66
CA TYR A 141 0.50 17.60 -11.94
C TYR A 141 1.04 19.04 -11.85
N ILE A 142 0.95 19.68 -10.67
CA ILE A 142 1.43 21.06 -10.42
C ILE A 142 2.43 21.12 -9.26
N GLN A 143 2.58 20.06 -8.47
CA GLN A 143 3.50 20.03 -7.34
C GLN A 143 4.70 19.15 -7.68
N PRO A 144 5.90 19.74 -7.83
CA PRO A 144 7.13 18.96 -7.89
C PRO A 144 7.32 18.12 -6.63
N ASN A 145 8.19 17.11 -6.73
CA ASN A 145 8.40 16.15 -5.68
C ASN A 145 8.64 16.80 -4.30
N GLU A 146 7.93 16.29 -3.30
CA GLU A 146 8.06 16.64 -1.89
C GLU A 146 8.31 15.38 -1.09
N ILE A 147 9.11 15.47 -0.02
CA ILE A 147 9.36 14.36 0.91
C ILE A 147 8.75 14.69 2.26
N TYR A 148 7.99 13.75 2.76
CA TYR A 148 7.27 13.85 4.03
C TYR A 148 7.70 12.77 5.00
N GLN A 149 7.64 13.10 6.28
CA GLN A 149 7.64 12.17 7.40
C GLN A 149 6.25 12.15 8.01
N TYR A 150 5.73 10.96 8.31
CA TYR A 150 4.51 10.79 9.05
C TYR A 150 4.76 9.92 10.28
N ASN A 151 4.21 10.32 11.42
CA ASN A 151 4.24 9.55 12.67
C ASN A 151 2.82 9.05 12.99
N ALA A 152 2.63 7.73 12.92
CA ALA A 152 1.33 7.10 13.10
C ALA A 152 0.83 7.11 14.55
N THR A 153 1.73 7.32 15.53
CA THR A 153 1.36 7.36 16.95
C THR A 153 0.62 8.65 17.31
N ASN A 154 1.04 9.79 16.75
CA ASN A 154 0.50 11.11 17.10
C ASN A 154 -0.14 11.86 15.92
N ASP A 155 -0.30 11.19 14.78
CA ASP A 155 -0.90 11.72 13.54
C ASP A 155 -0.22 12.97 12.97
N ARG A 156 1.08 13.16 13.25
CA ARG A 156 1.84 14.30 12.75
C ARG A 156 2.47 14.03 11.40
N ILE A 157 2.32 14.99 10.52
CA ILE A 157 2.98 15.01 9.22
C ILE A 157 3.93 16.21 9.14
N ASN A 158 5.15 15.98 8.68
CA ASN A 158 6.19 16.99 8.52
C ASN A 158 6.68 16.98 7.08
N LEU A 159 6.68 18.13 6.42
CA LEU A 159 7.39 18.32 5.16
C LEU A 159 8.90 18.43 5.48
N LEU A 160 9.69 17.50 4.95
CA LEU A 160 11.14 17.48 5.15
C LEU A 160 11.88 18.20 4.03
N TRP A 161 11.40 18.03 2.81
CA TRP A 161 12.05 18.58 1.63
C TRP A 161 11.04 18.79 0.50
N LYS A 162 11.27 19.79 -0.32
CA LYS A 162 10.55 20.01 -1.58
C LYS A 162 11.51 20.40 -2.70
N LYS A 163 11.29 19.85 -3.88
CA LYS A 163 12.01 20.23 -5.08
C LYS A 163 11.65 21.66 -5.48
N GLN A 164 12.66 22.50 -5.61
CA GLN A 164 12.51 23.83 -6.22
C GLN A 164 12.83 23.73 -7.70
N VAL A 165 12.02 24.38 -8.53
CA VAL A 165 12.22 24.50 -9.97
C VAL A 165 12.34 25.99 -10.27
N PRO A 166 13.44 26.44 -10.91
CA PRO A 166 13.60 27.85 -11.28
C PRO A 166 12.40 28.33 -12.11
N ASP A 167 11.97 29.55 -11.87
CA ASP A 167 10.88 30.23 -12.57
C ASP A 167 9.51 29.50 -12.56
N TYR A 168 9.36 28.51 -11.68
CA TYR A 168 8.12 27.78 -11.51
C TYR A 168 7.58 27.90 -10.09
N ARG A 169 6.33 28.35 -9.96
CA ARG A 169 5.61 28.44 -8.69
C ARG A 169 4.32 27.63 -8.78
N PRO A 170 4.20 26.51 -8.04
CA PRO A 170 2.97 25.70 -8.02
C PRO A 170 1.71 26.51 -7.73
N ALA A 171 1.82 27.58 -6.93
CA ALA A 171 0.72 28.46 -6.57
C ALA A 171 0.12 29.22 -7.75
N ASP A 172 0.84 29.36 -8.87
CA ASP A 172 0.35 30.02 -10.08
C ASP A 172 -0.54 29.11 -10.93
N TYR A 173 -0.67 27.83 -10.56
CA TYR A 173 -1.40 26.82 -11.32
C TYR A 173 -2.58 26.27 -10.53
N ILE A 174 -3.54 25.74 -11.25
CA ILE A 174 -4.68 24.99 -10.72
C ILE A 174 -4.65 23.59 -11.34
N SER A 175 -4.88 22.57 -10.52
CA SER A 175 -5.14 21.21 -10.97
C SER A 175 -6.48 20.77 -10.40
N LYS A 176 -7.40 20.36 -11.27
CA LYS A 176 -8.74 19.90 -10.90
C LYS A 176 -8.94 18.47 -11.36
N GLN A 177 -9.45 17.63 -10.47
CA GLN A 177 -9.96 16.33 -10.85
C GLN A 177 -11.38 16.45 -11.33
N LEU A 178 -11.66 15.90 -12.50
CA LEU A 178 -12.98 15.83 -13.12
C LEU A 178 -13.29 14.38 -13.44
N PHE A 179 -14.56 14.08 -13.65
CA PHE A 179 -15.03 12.78 -14.10
C PHE A 179 -15.84 12.96 -15.37
N TYR A 180 -15.63 12.09 -16.35
CA TYR A 180 -16.46 12.05 -17.55
C TYR A 180 -16.93 10.60 -17.81
N PRO A 181 -18.14 10.43 -18.35
CA PRO A 181 -18.63 9.11 -18.67
C PRO A 181 -17.96 8.56 -19.92
N SER A 182 -17.49 7.32 -19.85
CA SER A 182 -17.08 6.51 -21.01
C SER A 182 -18.32 6.08 -21.80
N LYS A 183 -18.11 5.43 -22.98
CA LYS A 183 -19.21 4.91 -23.83
C LYS A 183 -20.11 3.90 -23.12
N ASP A 184 -19.58 3.16 -22.15
CA ASP A 184 -20.30 2.19 -21.32
C ASP A 184 -20.90 2.78 -20.04
N GLY A 185 -20.77 4.10 -19.83
CA GLY A 185 -21.23 4.82 -18.65
C GLY A 185 -20.25 4.82 -17.47
N THR A 186 -19.10 4.15 -17.58
CA THR A 186 -18.07 4.16 -16.54
C THR A 186 -17.52 5.57 -16.38
N LEU A 187 -17.48 6.08 -15.13
CA LEU A 187 -16.90 7.39 -14.82
C LEU A 187 -15.37 7.29 -14.80
N ILE A 188 -14.76 8.01 -15.73
CA ILE A 188 -13.29 8.04 -15.88
C ILE A 188 -12.74 9.28 -15.18
N PRO A 189 -11.86 9.14 -14.17
CA PRO A 189 -11.20 10.27 -13.55
C PRO A 189 -10.15 10.87 -14.49
N MET A 190 -10.13 12.19 -14.58
CA MET A 190 -9.10 12.94 -15.33
C MET A 190 -8.67 14.17 -14.56
N TYR A 191 -7.46 14.65 -14.82
CA TYR A 191 -6.95 15.91 -14.26
C TYR A 191 -6.79 16.94 -15.37
N ILE A 192 -7.24 18.17 -15.09
CA ILE A 192 -6.97 19.34 -15.92
C ILE A 192 -6.10 20.28 -15.11
N SER A 193 -4.93 20.63 -15.65
CA SER A 193 -4.00 21.56 -15.00
C SER A 193 -3.70 22.72 -15.93
N TYR A 194 -3.79 23.96 -15.39
CA TYR A 194 -3.62 25.19 -16.15
C TYR A 194 -3.10 26.31 -15.26
N LYS A 195 -2.53 27.35 -15.88
CA LYS A 195 -2.11 28.57 -15.20
C LYS A 195 -3.35 29.44 -14.85
N LYS A 196 -3.34 30.08 -13.67
CA LYS A 196 -4.52 30.78 -13.13
C LYS A 196 -5.02 31.91 -13.98
N ASP A 197 -4.12 32.60 -14.71
CA ASP A 197 -4.38 33.82 -15.42
C ASP A 197 -4.56 33.62 -16.95
N ILE A 198 -5.08 32.44 -17.31
CA ILE A 198 -5.43 32.12 -18.71
C ILE A 198 -6.94 32.09 -18.87
#